data_4b09d9938c1db87f604921a92f89ba6d
#
_entry.id   4b09d9938c1db87f604921a92f89ba6d
#
_cell.length_a   1.000
_cell.length_b   1.000
_cell.length_c   1.000
_cell.angle_alpha   90.00
_cell.angle_beta   90.00
_cell.angle_gamma   90.00
#
_symmetry.space_group_name_H-M   'P 1'
#
loop_
_entity.id
_entity.type
_entity.pdbx_description
1 polymer ?
#
loop_
_entity_poly.entity_id
_entity_poly.type
_entity_poly.pdbx_seq_one_letter_code
_entity_poly.pdbx_strand_id
1 'polypeptide(L)'
;MMTTQAAFFDHLSYAGRHVVVTGAASGIGEATARLLESLGAEVHTLDRVPSSVGHDHQADLRDPASIERAIAEIGGPIHALFNSAGVGTEVTAAELLLVNFVGTRHVVDNVVPLMPPGSAIVTVSSSAGARWREHVDDVRPLVETSGFAAGKAWTDAAAAHGMPANEANFLSRFALHLYTVAKAQQLAARGIRVNTVSAFATLTPMFASFLARVSDEVGASISGLGGRRGLPEEQAYALAFINSDAAGYINGTDLLVDGGNIAAQDFGEAVNLPPITQPRR
;
A
#
# COMPACT_ATOMS: atom_id res chain seq x y z
N MET A 1 -25.25 4.93 27.83
CA MET A 1 -25.14 5.51 26.49
C MET A 1 -23.72 6.06 26.36
N MET A 2 -22.88 5.45 25.53
CA MET A 2 -21.53 6.02 25.23
C MET A 2 -21.72 7.38 24.56
N THR A 3 -20.85 8.34 24.88
CA THR A 3 -20.86 9.62 24.16
C THR A 3 -20.45 9.39 22.72
N THR A 4 -20.94 10.18 21.77
CA THR A 4 -20.59 10.09 20.34
C THR A 4 -19.09 10.14 20.11
N GLN A 5 -18.34 10.86 20.96
CA GLN A 5 -16.89 10.96 20.91
C GLN A 5 -16.20 9.66 21.31
N ALA A 6 -16.63 8.99 22.38
CA ALA A 6 -16.08 7.70 22.80
C ALA A 6 -16.29 6.66 21.71
N ALA A 7 -17.47 6.60 21.10
CA ALA A 7 -17.78 5.69 20.00
C ALA A 7 -16.88 5.93 18.77
N PHE A 8 -16.52 7.17 18.45
CA PHE A 8 -15.63 7.47 17.34
C PHE A 8 -14.21 6.92 17.57
N PHE A 9 -13.65 7.12 18.77
CA PHE A 9 -12.32 6.60 19.09
C PHE A 9 -12.31 5.07 19.16
N ASP A 10 -13.39 4.45 19.62
CA ASP A 10 -13.53 2.99 19.61
C ASP A 10 -13.46 2.42 18.19
N HIS A 11 -14.04 3.13 17.19
CA HIS A 11 -13.96 2.73 15.78
C HIS A 11 -12.55 2.87 15.17
N LEU A 12 -11.66 3.63 15.78
CA LEU A 12 -10.24 3.73 15.40
C LEU A 12 -9.34 2.75 16.16
N SER A 13 -9.88 2.06 17.18
CA SER A 13 -9.13 1.12 18.01
C SER A 13 -8.83 -0.18 17.26
N TYR A 14 -7.65 -0.72 17.53
CA TYR A 14 -7.25 -2.07 17.11
C TYR A 14 -7.12 -3.04 18.29
N ALA A 15 -7.63 -2.67 19.45
CA ALA A 15 -7.56 -3.50 20.65
C ALA A 15 -8.16 -4.90 20.42
N GLY A 16 -7.35 -5.94 20.69
CA GLY A 16 -7.75 -7.33 20.50
C GLY A 16 -7.85 -7.80 19.03
N ARG A 17 -7.34 -7.01 18.08
CA ARG A 17 -7.28 -7.42 16.67
C ARG A 17 -5.92 -7.99 16.33
N HIS A 18 -5.91 -9.14 15.66
CA HIS A 18 -4.71 -9.69 15.03
C HIS A 18 -4.56 -9.05 13.67
N VAL A 19 -3.43 -8.40 13.42
CA VAL A 19 -3.15 -7.69 12.18
C VAL A 19 -1.84 -8.17 11.57
N VAL A 20 -1.78 -8.19 10.25
CA VAL A 20 -0.59 -8.55 9.48
C VAL A 20 -0.08 -7.33 8.73
N VAL A 21 1.22 -7.05 8.86
CA VAL A 21 1.91 -5.95 8.16
C VAL A 21 3.07 -6.51 7.36
N THR A 22 3.04 -6.38 6.03
CA THR A 22 4.18 -6.73 5.18
C THR A 22 5.12 -5.53 5.00
N GLY A 23 6.43 -5.78 4.83
CA GLY A 23 7.41 -4.70 4.67
C GLY A 23 7.65 -3.91 5.95
N ALA A 24 7.52 -4.56 7.10
CA ALA A 24 7.52 -3.92 8.42
C ALA A 24 8.93 -3.67 9.00
N ALA A 25 9.99 -4.06 8.33
CA ALA A 25 11.36 -3.85 8.81
C ALA A 25 11.82 -2.38 8.67
N SER A 26 11.15 -1.56 7.85
CA SER A 26 11.52 -0.16 7.66
C SER A 26 10.40 0.70 7.08
N GLY A 27 10.56 2.02 7.14
CA GLY A 27 9.75 3.01 6.42
C GLY A 27 8.27 2.98 6.78
N ILE A 28 7.39 2.98 5.76
CA ILE A 28 5.93 3.05 5.96
C ILE A 28 5.42 1.83 6.72
N GLY A 29 5.92 0.62 6.39
CA GLY A 29 5.50 -0.61 7.06
C GLY A 29 5.87 -0.64 8.53
N GLU A 30 7.09 -0.23 8.88
CA GLU A 30 7.54 -0.13 10.29
C GLU A 30 6.71 0.90 11.06
N ALA A 31 6.51 2.10 10.49
CA ALA A 31 5.68 3.14 11.12
C ALA A 31 4.24 2.65 11.33
N THR A 32 3.69 1.91 10.36
CA THR A 32 2.35 1.31 10.46
C THR A 32 2.30 0.25 11.57
N ALA A 33 3.28 -0.65 11.64
CA ALA A 33 3.33 -1.70 12.67
C ALA A 33 3.40 -1.09 14.08
N ARG A 34 4.27 -0.09 14.30
CA ARG A 34 4.38 0.64 15.57
C ARG A 34 3.10 1.36 15.96
N LEU A 35 2.45 2.01 15.01
CA LEU A 35 1.16 2.67 15.26
C LEU A 35 0.09 1.67 15.68
N LEU A 36 -0.05 0.55 14.95
CA LEU A 36 -1.06 -0.48 15.24
C LEU A 36 -0.84 -1.13 16.61
N GLU A 37 0.41 -1.41 16.98
CA GLU A 37 0.77 -1.88 18.32
C GLU A 37 0.34 -0.86 19.39
N SER A 38 0.58 0.44 19.17
CA SER A 38 0.14 1.51 20.08
C SER A 38 -1.39 1.65 20.16
N LEU A 39 -2.12 1.23 19.13
CA LEU A 39 -3.58 1.18 19.08
C LEU A 39 -4.17 -0.13 19.65
N GLY A 40 -3.32 -0.99 20.22
CA GLY A 40 -3.72 -2.21 20.93
C GLY A 40 -3.86 -3.46 20.05
N ALA A 41 -3.34 -3.45 18.81
CA ALA A 41 -3.33 -4.63 17.96
C ALA A 41 -2.28 -5.64 18.42
N GLU A 42 -2.56 -6.92 18.21
CA GLU A 42 -1.53 -7.95 18.10
C GLU A 42 -0.98 -7.94 16.67
N VAL A 43 0.27 -7.46 16.54
CA VAL A 43 0.90 -7.21 15.24
C VAL A 43 1.79 -8.37 14.83
N HIS A 44 1.52 -8.96 13.68
CA HIS A 44 2.38 -9.93 13.00
C HIS A 44 3.05 -9.25 11.81
N THR A 45 4.38 -9.31 11.74
CA THR A 45 5.14 -8.66 10.69
C THR A 45 5.73 -9.67 9.72
N LEU A 46 5.59 -9.40 8.43
CA LEU A 46 6.19 -10.19 7.34
C LEU A 46 7.20 -9.32 6.60
N ASP A 47 8.47 -9.69 6.70
CA ASP A 47 9.53 -9.04 5.94
C ASP A 47 10.63 -10.05 5.59
N ARG A 48 11.45 -9.71 4.63
CA ARG A 48 12.64 -10.47 4.23
C ARG A 48 13.75 -10.38 5.28
N VAL A 49 13.78 -9.30 6.04
CA VAL A 49 14.72 -9.05 7.13
C VAL A 49 13.95 -8.93 8.44
N PRO A 50 14.58 -9.23 9.59
CA PRO A 50 13.88 -9.16 10.87
C PRO A 50 13.28 -7.79 11.16
N SER A 51 12.05 -7.77 11.65
CA SER A 51 11.38 -6.59 12.19
C SER A 51 11.68 -6.43 13.67
N SER A 52 11.76 -5.19 14.14
CA SER A 52 11.90 -4.86 15.57
C SER A 52 10.56 -4.63 16.26
N VAL A 53 9.44 -4.85 15.56
CA VAL A 53 8.07 -4.56 16.03
C VAL A 53 7.21 -5.82 15.87
N GLY A 54 6.36 -6.09 16.86
CA GLY A 54 5.41 -7.19 16.81
C GLY A 54 6.04 -8.58 16.79
N HIS A 55 5.29 -9.57 16.32
CA HIS A 55 5.73 -10.94 16.11
C HIS A 55 6.33 -11.07 14.70
N ASP A 56 7.63 -11.30 14.62
CA ASP A 56 8.38 -11.33 13.38
C ASP A 56 8.26 -12.68 12.67
N HIS A 57 7.87 -12.65 11.38
CA HIS A 57 7.80 -13.79 10.48
C HIS A 57 8.58 -13.46 9.21
N GLN A 58 9.64 -14.21 8.94
CA GLN A 58 10.44 -13.97 7.74
C GLN A 58 9.75 -14.53 6.49
N ALA A 59 9.51 -13.63 5.52
CA ALA A 59 8.92 -13.98 4.23
C ALA A 59 9.52 -13.16 3.09
N ASP A 60 9.90 -13.83 2.02
CA ASP A 60 10.30 -13.20 0.77
C ASP A 60 9.14 -13.25 -0.22
N LEU A 61 8.66 -12.08 -0.67
CA LEU A 61 7.54 -12.00 -1.61
C LEU A 61 7.85 -12.58 -3.01
N ARG A 62 9.10 -12.95 -3.26
CA ARG A 62 9.52 -13.68 -4.48
C ARG A 62 9.36 -15.18 -4.36
N ASP A 63 9.16 -15.69 -3.15
CA ASP A 63 9.05 -17.12 -2.85
C ASP A 63 7.66 -17.44 -2.26
N PRO A 64 6.75 -18.06 -3.03
CA PRO A 64 5.40 -18.37 -2.56
C PRO A 64 5.42 -19.32 -1.36
N ALA A 65 6.34 -20.28 -1.28
CA ALA A 65 6.42 -21.19 -0.15
C ALA A 65 6.86 -20.47 1.14
N SER A 66 7.68 -19.45 1.04
CA SER A 66 8.05 -18.59 2.16
C SER A 66 6.83 -17.82 2.70
N ILE A 67 6.00 -17.25 1.82
CA ILE A 67 4.76 -16.54 2.18
C ILE A 67 3.78 -17.51 2.85
N GLU A 68 3.51 -18.66 2.23
CA GLU A 68 2.57 -19.67 2.72
C GLU A 68 2.96 -20.17 4.12
N ARG A 69 4.24 -20.43 4.33
CA ARG A 69 4.78 -20.88 5.61
C ARG A 69 4.59 -19.82 6.70
N ALA A 70 4.95 -18.55 6.43
CA ALA A 70 4.80 -17.45 7.37
C ALA A 70 3.32 -17.23 7.74
N ILE A 71 2.40 -17.27 6.78
CA ILE A 71 0.96 -17.11 7.05
C ILE A 71 0.40 -18.30 7.82
N ALA A 72 0.86 -19.53 7.55
CA ALA A 72 0.48 -20.69 8.32
C ALA A 72 0.96 -20.63 9.78
N GLU A 73 2.13 -20.08 10.04
CA GLU A 73 2.66 -19.85 11.40
C GLU A 73 1.85 -18.80 12.17
N ILE A 74 1.38 -17.74 11.49
CA ILE A 74 0.50 -16.72 12.09
C ILE A 74 -0.85 -17.34 12.47
N GLY A 75 -1.41 -18.16 11.59
CA GLY A 75 -2.76 -18.71 11.78
C GLY A 75 -3.84 -17.62 11.71
N GLY A 76 -4.99 -17.89 12.32
CA GLY A 76 -6.15 -16.96 12.29
C GLY A 76 -6.86 -16.87 13.62
N PRO A 77 -7.83 -15.96 13.74
CA PRO A 77 -8.35 -15.05 12.70
C PRO A 77 -7.45 -13.84 12.44
N ILE A 78 -7.39 -13.35 11.19
CA ILE A 78 -6.70 -12.11 10.80
C ILE A 78 -7.74 -11.03 10.52
N HIS A 79 -7.72 -9.94 11.31
CA HIS A 79 -8.73 -8.88 11.25
C HIS A 79 -8.36 -7.75 10.27
N ALA A 80 -7.07 -7.54 10.04
CA ALA A 80 -6.62 -6.54 9.07
C ALA A 80 -5.28 -6.96 8.44
N LEU A 81 -5.14 -6.67 7.12
CA LEU A 81 -3.92 -6.86 6.37
C LEU A 81 -3.44 -5.49 5.84
N PHE A 82 -2.17 -5.19 6.09
CA PHE A 82 -1.47 -3.99 5.62
C PHE A 82 -0.32 -4.42 4.71
N ASN A 83 -0.52 -4.34 3.40
CA ASN A 83 0.51 -4.65 2.43
C ASN A 83 1.39 -3.41 2.19
N SER A 84 2.54 -3.33 2.86
CA SER A 84 3.49 -2.22 2.72
C SER A 84 4.83 -2.65 2.10
N ALA A 85 5.03 -3.96 1.88
CA ALA A 85 6.22 -4.47 1.23
C ALA A 85 6.28 -4.02 -0.24
N GLY A 86 7.46 -3.64 -0.68
CA GLY A 86 7.71 -3.27 -2.05
C GLY A 86 9.18 -2.98 -2.32
N VAL A 87 9.53 -2.89 -3.60
CA VAL A 87 10.85 -2.50 -4.08
C VAL A 87 10.73 -1.33 -5.07
N GLY A 88 11.78 -0.55 -5.18
CA GLY A 88 11.88 0.56 -6.14
C GLY A 88 12.54 0.13 -7.45
N THR A 89 12.93 1.12 -8.26
CA THR A 89 13.52 0.92 -9.59
C THR A 89 15.01 0.52 -9.57
N GLU A 90 15.55 0.16 -8.42
CA GLU A 90 16.91 -0.39 -8.25
C GLU A 90 17.03 -1.86 -8.66
N VAL A 91 15.90 -2.55 -8.81
CA VAL A 91 15.83 -3.95 -9.21
C VAL A 91 15.38 -4.10 -10.67
N THR A 92 15.39 -5.31 -11.20
CA THR A 92 14.91 -5.59 -12.56
C THR A 92 13.39 -5.40 -12.67
N ALA A 93 12.89 -5.16 -13.89
CA ALA A 93 11.44 -5.05 -14.14
C ALA A 93 10.68 -6.31 -13.69
N ALA A 94 11.22 -7.51 -13.96
CA ALA A 94 10.62 -8.75 -13.50
C ALA A 94 10.50 -8.82 -11.99
N GLU A 95 11.59 -8.52 -11.27
CA GLU A 95 11.59 -8.53 -9.80
C GLU A 95 10.64 -7.49 -9.23
N LEU A 96 10.60 -6.28 -9.81
CA LEU A 96 9.70 -5.23 -9.38
C LEU A 96 8.23 -5.64 -9.50
N LEU A 97 7.82 -6.15 -10.65
CA LEU A 97 6.46 -6.65 -10.87
C LEU A 97 6.13 -7.86 -9.98
N LEU A 98 7.11 -8.76 -9.82
CA LEU A 98 6.96 -9.94 -8.99
C LEU A 98 6.71 -9.57 -7.53
N VAL A 99 7.52 -8.69 -6.94
CA VAL A 99 7.37 -8.26 -5.54
C VAL A 99 6.15 -7.37 -5.35
N ASN A 100 6.07 -6.28 -6.14
CA ASN A 100 5.06 -5.25 -5.91
C ASN A 100 3.63 -5.68 -6.26
N PHE A 101 3.46 -6.67 -7.14
CA PHE A 101 2.14 -7.14 -7.51
C PHE A 101 1.93 -8.62 -7.24
N VAL A 102 2.70 -9.53 -7.85
CA VAL A 102 2.41 -10.98 -7.79
C VAL A 102 2.55 -11.51 -6.36
N GLY A 103 3.63 -11.16 -5.66
CA GLY A 103 3.87 -11.54 -4.27
C GLY A 103 2.83 -10.91 -3.33
N THR A 104 2.54 -9.62 -3.50
CA THR A 104 1.48 -8.92 -2.74
C THR A 104 0.12 -9.60 -2.93
N ARG A 105 -0.24 -9.95 -4.17
CA ARG A 105 -1.46 -10.73 -4.45
C ARG A 105 -1.45 -12.08 -3.75
N HIS A 106 -0.31 -12.78 -3.77
CA HIS A 106 -0.19 -14.09 -3.13
C HIS A 106 -0.35 -14.01 -1.61
N VAL A 107 0.16 -12.95 -0.97
CA VAL A 107 -0.14 -12.67 0.46
C VAL A 107 -1.64 -12.53 0.67
N VAL A 108 -2.32 -11.70 -0.13
CA VAL A 108 -3.79 -11.50 -0.02
C VAL A 108 -4.54 -12.83 -0.18
N ASP A 109 -4.18 -13.63 -1.19
CA ASP A 109 -4.87 -14.89 -1.49
C ASP A 109 -4.72 -15.92 -0.34
N ASN A 110 -3.59 -15.90 0.39
CA ASN A 110 -3.38 -16.78 1.55
C ASN A 110 -3.96 -16.23 2.87
N VAL A 111 -4.05 -14.90 3.03
CA VAL A 111 -4.63 -14.28 4.23
C VAL A 111 -6.16 -14.27 4.19
N VAL A 112 -6.77 -14.03 3.03
CA VAL A 112 -8.24 -13.94 2.88
C VAL A 112 -9.00 -15.12 3.48
N PRO A 113 -8.58 -16.41 3.35
CA PRO A 113 -9.26 -17.53 4.00
C PRO A 113 -9.34 -17.43 5.53
N LEU A 114 -8.40 -16.72 6.16
CA LEU A 114 -8.30 -16.55 7.61
C LEU A 114 -9.02 -15.29 8.13
N MET A 115 -9.63 -14.51 7.23
CA MET A 115 -10.28 -13.24 7.57
C MET A 115 -11.75 -13.44 7.90
N PRO A 116 -12.22 -13.07 9.12
CA PRO A 116 -13.64 -13.05 9.46
C PRO A 116 -14.37 -11.88 8.78
N PRO A 117 -15.71 -11.88 8.75
CA PRO A 117 -16.50 -10.73 8.34
C PRO A 117 -16.14 -9.47 9.16
N GLY A 118 -16.14 -8.31 8.51
CA GLY A 118 -15.72 -7.02 9.11
C GLY A 118 -14.22 -6.74 9.01
N SER A 119 -13.45 -7.68 8.46
CA SER A 119 -12.01 -7.46 8.21
C SER A 119 -11.74 -6.46 7.08
N ALA A 120 -10.50 -5.97 7.01
CA ALA A 120 -10.09 -5.04 5.97
C ALA A 120 -8.66 -5.30 5.46
N ILE A 121 -8.46 -4.98 4.19
CA ILE A 121 -7.17 -5.06 3.50
C ILE A 121 -6.82 -3.68 2.96
N VAL A 122 -5.61 -3.20 3.21
CA VAL A 122 -5.06 -2.02 2.54
C VAL A 122 -3.70 -2.34 1.94
N THR A 123 -3.47 -1.83 0.73
CA THR A 123 -2.18 -1.98 0.05
C THR A 123 -1.58 -0.59 -0.20
N VAL A 124 -0.32 -0.41 0.19
CA VAL A 124 0.46 0.78 -0.16
C VAL A 124 0.75 0.77 -1.65
N SER A 125 0.23 1.77 -2.34
CA SER A 125 0.52 2.07 -3.72
C SER A 125 1.38 3.33 -3.83
N SER A 126 1.30 4.03 -4.92
CA SER A 126 2.03 5.25 -5.20
C SER A 126 1.17 6.19 -6.05
N SER A 127 1.40 7.49 -5.93
CA SER A 127 0.87 8.49 -6.86
C SER A 127 1.18 8.18 -8.32
N ALA A 128 2.24 7.39 -8.60
CA ALA A 128 2.50 6.84 -9.92
C ALA A 128 1.34 5.97 -10.47
N GLY A 129 0.47 5.48 -9.59
CA GLY A 129 -0.74 4.72 -9.96
C GLY A 129 -1.98 5.57 -10.25
N ALA A 130 -1.95 6.89 -10.06
CA ALA A 130 -3.15 7.74 -10.09
C ALA A 130 -3.97 7.65 -11.39
N ARG A 131 -3.30 7.44 -12.54
CA ARG A 131 -3.95 7.33 -13.87
C ARG A 131 -4.29 5.89 -14.27
N TRP A 132 -4.36 4.95 -13.37
CA TRP A 132 -4.58 3.52 -13.66
C TRP A 132 -5.82 3.23 -14.53
N ARG A 133 -6.86 4.08 -14.47
CA ARG A 133 -8.09 3.90 -15.27
C ARG A 133 -7.85 4.01 -16.77
N GLU A 134 -6.82 4.75 -17.17
CA GLU A 134 -6.41 4.90 -18.58
C GLU A 134 -5.60 3.67 -19.05
N HIS A 135 -5.11 2.83 -18.13
CA HIS A 135 -4.20 1.71 -18.35
C HIS A 135 -4.80 0.34 -17.96
N VAL A 136 -6.13 0.25 -17.86
CA VAL A 136 -6.80 -0.99 -17.44
C VAL A 136 -6.47 -2.16 -18.39
N ASP A 137 -6.46 -1.92 -19.70
CA ASP A 137 -6.21 -2.97 -20.68
C ASP A 137 -4.73 -3.39 -20.71
N ASP A 138 -3.80 -2.50 -20.36
CA ASP A 138 -2.37 -2.80 -20.26
C ASP A 138 -2.06 -3.77 -19.11
N VAL A 139 -2.77 -3.65 -17.99
CA VAL A 139 -2.50 -4.44 -16.77
C VAL A 139 -3.45 -5.61 -16.58
N ARG A 140 -4.61 -5.63 -17.25
CA ARG A 140 -5.58 -6.73 -17.16
C ARG A 140 -4.94 -8.10 -17.36
N PRO A 141 -4.07 -8.34 -18.39
CA PRO A 141 -3.45 -9.64 -18.59
C PRO A 141 -2.63 -10.12 -17.38
N LEU A 142 -1.96 -9.22 -16.68
CA LEU A 142 -1.22 -9.54 -15.45
C LEU A 142 -2.17 -9.82 -14.27
N VAL A 143 -3.17 -8.97 -14.09
CA VAL A 143 -4.13 -9.07 -12.96
C VAL A 143 -4.94 -10.38 -13.05
N GLU A 144 -5.29 -10.82 -14.24
CA GLU A 144 -6.09 -12.03 -14.49
C GLU A 144 -5.26 -13.32 -14.50
N THR A 145 -3.92 -13.27 -14.36
CA THR A 145 -3.11 -14.49 -14.23
C THR A 145 -3.54 -15.31 -13.01
N SER A 146 -3.65 -16.64 -13.19
CA SER A 146 -4.06 -17.55 -12.12
C SER A 146 -2.88 -17.96 -11.24
N GLY A 147 -2.84 -17.46 -10.01
CA GLY A 147 -1.86 -17.84 -8.99
C GLY A 147 -0.45 -17.27 -9.23
N PHE A 148 0.48 -17.65 -8.36
CA PHE A 148 1.85 -17.10 -8.34
C PHE A 148 2.65 -17.47 -9.59
N ALA A 149 2.65 -18.75 -9.98
CA ALA A 149 3.46 -19.23 -11.10
C ALA A 149 3.14 -18.59 -12.44
N ALA A 150 1.83 -18.42 -12.74
CA ALA A 150 1.40 -17.74 -13.97
C ALA A 150 1.73 -16.24 -13.94
N GLY A 151 1.57 -15.60 -12.78
CA GLY A 151 1.99 -14.21 -12.58
C GLY A 151 3.48 -14.03 -12.80
N LYS A 152 4.31 -14.89 -12.20
CA LYS A 152 5.77 -14.88 -12.40
C LYS A 152 6.15 -15.08 -13.86
N ALA A 153 5.54 -16.04 -14.56
CA ALA A 153 5.82 -16.28 -15.97
C ALA A 153 5.48 -15.04 -16.83
N TRP A 154 4.41 -14.32 -16.49
CA TRP A 154 4.05 -13.06 -17.15
C TRP A 154 5.12 -11.97 -16.91
N THR A 155 5.60 -11.81 -15.67
CA THR A 155 6.63 -10.82 -15.34
C THR A 155 7.97 -11.10 -16.01
N ASP A 156 8.35 -12.38 -16.09
CA ASP A 156 9.58 -12.84 -16.78
C ASP A 156 9.48 -12.55 -18.28
N ALA A 157 8.32 -12.80 -18.90
CA ALA A 157 8.09 -12.52 -20.33
C ALA A 157 8.14 -11.01 -20.62
N ALA A 158 7.52 -10.17 -19.79
CA ALA A 158 7.55 -8.71 -19.94
C ALA A 158 8.98 -8.17 -19.90
N ALA A 159 9.79 -8.65 -18.93
CA ALA A 159 11.21 -8.28 -18.83
C ALA A 159 12.02 -8.77 -20.03
N ALA A 160 11.76 -10.00 -20.53
CA ALA A 160 12.44 -10.55 -21.70
C ALA A 160 12.15 -9.76 -23.00
N HIS A 161 10.99 -9.06 -23.07
CA HIS A 161 10.65 -8.12 -24.14
C HIS A 161 11.25 -6.73 -23.95
N GLY A 162 12.10 -6.52 -22.93
CA GLY A 162 12.85 -5.28 -22.73
C GLY A 162 12.13 -4.22 -21.91
N MET A 163 11.09 -4.57 -21.14
CA MET A 163 10.42 -3.61 -20.27
C MET A 163 11.42 -2.99 -19.27
N PRO A 164 11.54 -1.66 -19.21
CA PRO A 164 12.41 -1.01 -18.23
C PRO A 164 11.77 -0.96 -16.84
N ALA A 165 12.61 -0.85 -15.78
CA ALA A 165 12.14 -0.87 -14.39
C ALA A 165 11.19 0.28 -14.04
N ASN A 166 11.35 1.46 -14.65
CA ASN A 166 10.43 2.59 -14.44
C ASN A 166 9.03 2.30 -15.01
N GLU A 167 8.93 1.68 -16.18
CA GLU A 167 7.64 1.23 -16.75
C GLU A 167 7.00 0.16 -15.89
N ALA A 168 7.78 -0.84 -15.46
CA ALA A 168 7.33 -1.88 -14.53
C ALA A 168 6.80 -1.29 -13.21
N ASN A 169 7.40 -0.19 -12.73
CA ASN A 169 6.91 0.50 -11.54
C ASN A 169 5.50 1.06 -11.75
N PHE A 170 5.24 1.78 -12.84
CA PHE A 170 3.89 2.27 -13.18
C PHE A 170 2.90 1.11 -13.32
N LEU A 171 3.26 0.09 -14.13
CA LEU A 171 2.42 -1.08 -14.35
C LEU A 171 2.05 -1.81 -13.07
N SER A 172 3.01 -1.98 -12.14
CA SER A 172 2.73 -2.62 -10.85
C SER A 172 1.69 -1.85 -10.03
N ARG A 173 1.74 -0.49 -10.06
CA ARG A 173 0.77 0.35 -9.37
C ARG A 173 -0.60 0.33 -10.02
N PHE A 174 -0.66 0.39 -11.35
CA PHE A 174 -1.93 0.24 -12.09
C PHE A 174 -2.58 -1.13 -11.81
N ALA A 175 -1.77 -2.20 -11.82
CA ALA A 175 -2.25 -3.55 -11.50
C ALA A 175 -2.81 -3.66 -10.07
N LEU A 176 -2.16 -3.04 -9.06
CA LEU A 176 -2.65 -3.00 -7.69
C LEU A 176 -4.02 -2.30 -7.59
N HIS A 177 -4.22 -1.19 -8.30
CA HIS A 177 -5.51 -0.48 -8.27
C HIS A 177 -6.63 -1.29 -8.93
N LEU A 178 -6.39 -1.86 -10.12
CA LEU A 178 -7.37 -2.71 -10.78
C LEU A 178 -7.72 -3.94 -9.92
N TYR A 179 -6.69 -4.59 -9.35
CA TYR A 179 -6.85 -5.72 -8.44
C TYR A 179 -7.65 -5.34 -7.19
N THR A 180 -7.39 -4.18 -6.59
CA THR A 180 -8.12 -3.67 -5.42
C THR A 180 -9.61 -3.55 -5.70
N VAL A 181 -10.01 -2.96 -6.83
CA VAL A 181 -11.43 -2.84 -7.21
C VAL A 181 -12.05 -4.23 -7.44
N ALA A 182 -11.35 -5.12 -8.13
CA ALA A 182 -11.83 -6.48 -8.38
C ALA A 182 -12.00 -7.29 -7.08
N LYS A 183 -11.01 -7.20 -6.16
CA LYS A 183 -11.07 -7.89 -4.86
C LYS A 183 -12.14 -7.28 -3.94
N ALA A 184 -12.32 -5.96 -3.94
CA ALA A 184 -13.38 -5.32 -3.18
C ALA A 184 -14.77 -5.83 -3.59
N GLN A 185 -15.01 -5.99 -4.90
CA GLN A 185 -16.24 -6.59 -5.41
C GLN A 185 -16.37 -8.07 -5.01
N GLN A 186 -15.29 -8.85 -5.18
CA GLN A 186 -15.27 -10.27 -4.87
C GLN A 186 -15.55 -10.56 -3.40
N LEU A 187 -15.02 -9.73 -2.49
CA LEU A 187 -15.08 -9.95 -1.05
C LEU A 187 -16.23 -9.22 -0.34
N ALA A 188 -16.97 -8.37 -1.06
CA ALA A 188 -18.08 -7.58 -0.50
C ALA A 188 -19.13 -8.45 0.23
N ALA A 189 -19.52 -9.58 -0.36
CA ALA A 189 -20.48 -10.49 0.25
C ALA A 189 -19.97 -11.15 1.54
N ARG A 190 -18.65 -11.19 1.76
CA ARG A 190 -18.02 -11.64 2.99
C ARG A 190 -17.87 -10.53 4.03
N GLY A 191 -18.25 -9.29 3.71
CA GLY A 191 -18.07 -8.13 4.59
C GLY A 191 -16.59 -7.73 4.76
N ILE A 192 -15.72 -8.05 3.79
CA ILE A 192 -14.28 -7.68 3.82
C ILE A 192 -14.07 -6.52 2.87
N ARG A 193 -13.46 -5.44 3.37
CA ARG A 193 -13.12 -4.23 2.58
C ARG A 193 -11.70 -4.33 2.02
N VAL A 194 -11.49 -3.78 0.81
CA VAL A 194 -10.17 -3.75 0.16
C VAL A 194 -9.93 -2.38 -0.44
N ASN A 195 -8.86 -1.71 -0.03
CA ASN A 195 -8.51 -0.37 -0.48
C ASN A 195 -7.01 -0.24 -0.78
N THR A 196 -6.62 0.87 -1.42
CA THR A 196 -5.22 1.30 -1.54
C THR A 196 -5.01 2.66 -0.88
N VAL A 197 -3.77 2.90 -0.46
CA VAL A 197 -3.25 4.21 -0.09
C VAL A 197 -2.08 4.52 -1.00
N SER A 198 -2.19 5.58 -1.80
CA SER A 198 -1.15 6.01 -2.73
C SER A 198 -0.26 7.06 -2.09
N ALA A 199 0.96 6.65 -1.73
CA ALA A 199 1.98 7.50 -1.15
C ALA A 199 2.77 8.28 -2.22
N PHE A 200 3.35 9.42 -1.84
CA PHE A 200 4.31 10.17 -2.63
C PHE A 200 5.40 10.77 -1.75
N ALA A 201 6.65 10.83 -2.27
CA ALA A 201 7.78 11.55 -1.67
C ALA A 201 7.87 11.40 -0.14
N THR A 202 7.77 10.18 0.36
CA THR A 202 7.81 9.88 1.80
C THR A 202 9.25 9.58 2.24
N LEU A 203 9.69 10.17 3.35
CA LEU A 203 11.05 10.05 3.90
C LEU A 203 11.28 8.63 4.45
N THR A 204 11.69 7.72 3.57
CA THR A 204 11.98 6.31 3.86
C THR A 204 13.37 5.94 3.34
N PRO A 205 13.95 4.80 3.78
CA PRO A 205 15.20 4.29 3.19
C PRO A 205 15.11 4.08 1.68
N MET A 206 13.97 3.58 1.17
CA MET A 206 13.73 3.42 -0.27
C MET A 206 13.78 4.76 -0.99
N PHE A 207 13.16 5.80 -0.45
CA PHE A 207 13.16 7.13 -1.05
C PHE A 207 14.56 7.77 -1.00
N ALA A 208 15.31 7.58 0.08
CA ALA A 208 16.70 8.01 0.17
C ALA A 208 17.58 7.34 -0.91
N SER A 209 17.39 6.02 -1.13
CA SER A 209 18.06 5.28 -2.20
C SER A 209 17.67 5.79 -3.60
N PHE A 210 16.42 6.20 -3.80
CA PHE A 210 15.97 6.82 -5.05
C PHE A 210 16.66 8.18 -5.26
N LEU A 211 16.68 9.04 -4.23
CA LEU A 211 17.29 10.37 -4.31
C LEU A 211 18.79 10.30 -4.64
N ALA A 212 19.50 9.29 -4.15
CA ALA A 212 20.91 9.09 -4.45
C ALA A 212 21.21 8.77 -5.92
N ARG A 213 20.18 8.48 -6.74
CA ARG A 213 20.29 8.12 -8.16
C ARG A 213 19.78 9.18 -9.13
N VAL A 214 19.19 10.25 -8.64
CA VAL A 214 18.71 11.37 -9.45
C VAL A 214 19.56 12.61 -9.20
N SER A 215 19.50 13.59 -10.10
CA SER A 215 20.18 14.87 -9.86
C SER A 215 19.55 15.64 -8.70
N ASP A 216 20.32 16.51 -8.05
CA ASP A 216 19.81 17.35 -6.95
C ASP A 216 18.61 18.19 -7.38
N GLU A 217 18.59 18.69 -8.62
CA GLU A 217 17.47 19.44 -9.17
C GLU A 217 16.19 18.60 -9.26
N VAL A 218 16.28 17.38 -9.81
CA VAL A 218 15.17 16.44 -9.84
C VAL A 218 14.74 16.06 -8.43
N GLY A 219 15.69 15.73 -7.55
CA GLY A 219 15.41 15.42 -6.16
C GLY A 219 14.65 16.55 -5.44
N ALA A 220 15.07 17.80 -5.63
CA ALA A 220 14.44 18.97 -5.02
C ALA A 220 13.01 19.21 -5.52
N SER A 221 12.69 18.87 -6.77
CA SER A 221 11.35 19.03 -7.34
C SER A 221 10.33 18.02 -6.81
N ILE A 222 10.79 16.91 -6.20
CA ILE A 222 9.91 15.84 -5.73
C ILE A 222 9.45 16.13 -4.31
N SER A 223 8.30 16.80 -4.21
CA SER A 223 7.65 17.19 -2.94
C SER A 223 6.14 17.40 -3.14
N GLY A 224 5.36 17.41 -2.05
CA GLY A 224 3.96 17.88 -2.09
C GLY A 224 3.86 19.39 -2.34
N LEU A 225 2.63 19.90 -2.50
CA LEU A 225 2.33 21.32 -2.79
C LEU A 225 3.00 22.31 -1.83
N GLY A 226 3.17 21.94 -0.56
CA GLY A 226 3.85 22.78 0.43
C GLY A 226 5.39 22.75 0.37
N GLY A 227 6.00 22.14 -0.65
CA GLY A 227 7.45 22.01 -0.80
C GLY A 227 8.10 21.03 0.19
N ARG A 228 7.32 20.30 1.00
CA ARG A 228 7.82 19.29 1.93
C ARG A 228 7.54 17.86 1.46
N ARG A 229 8.29 16.94 2.01
CA ARG A 229 8.07 15.49 1.86
C ARG A 229 7.24 14.96 3.01
N GLY A 230 6.50 13.88 2.77
CA GLY A 230 5.72 13.19 3.80
C GLY A 230 6.62 12.41 4.76
N LEU A 231 6.10 12.16 5.96
CA LEU A 231 6.70 11.27 6.94
C LEU A 231 6.07 9.87 6.83
N PRO A 232 6.79 8.79 7.17
CA PRO A 232 6.22 7.44 7.24
C PRO A 232 4.98 7.36 8.14
N GLU A 233 4.95 8.10 9.25
CA GLU A 233 3.85 8.16 10.19
C GLU A 233 2.59 8.77 9.57
N GLU A 234 2.72 9.75 8.68
CA GLU A 234 1.57 10.35 7.98
C GLU A 234 0.90 9.36 7.03
N GLN A 235 1.68 8.47 6.42
CA GLN A 235 1.15 7.34 5.66
C GLN A 235 0.50 6.30 6.57
N ALA A 236 1.14 5.98 7.70
CA ALA A 236 0.63 5.03 8.68
C ALA A 236 -0.73 5.45 9.25
N TYR A 237 -0.95 6.75 9.52
CA TYR A 237 -2.25 7.27 9.98
C TYR A 237 -3.36 7.01 8.97
N ALA A 238 -3.09 7.24 7.69
CA ALA A 238 -4.06 6.99 6.62
C ALA A 238 -4.35 5.49 6.46
N LEU A 239 -3.33 4.64 6.53
CA LEU A 239 -3.44 3.18 6.48
C LEU A 239 -4.26 2.64 7.66
N ALA A 240 -3.96 3.09 8.87
CA ALA A 240 -4.72 2.69 10.06
C ALA A 240 -6.18 3.16 9.97
N PHE A 241 -6.45 4.40 9.54
CA PHE A 241 -7.80 4.89 9.38
C PHE A 241 -8.61 4.06 8.37
N ILE A 242 -8.07 3.83 7.15
CA ILE A 242 -8.85 3.19 6.07
C ILE A 242 -9.15 1.72 6.36
N ASN A 243 -8.34 1.05 7.19
CA ASN A 243 -8.58 -0.32 7.65
C ASN A 243 -9.37 -0.42 8.95
N SER A 244 -9.62 0.69 9.66
CA SER A 244 -10.41 0.73 10.88
C SER A 244 -11.93 0.63 10.62
N ASP A 245 -12.70 0.43 11.67
CA ASP A 245 -14.17 0.44 11.60
C ASP A 245 -14.72 1.82 11.29
N ALA A 246 -13.98 2.90 11.57
CA ALA A 246 -14.36 4.26 11.19
C ALA A 246 -14.48 4.44 9.68
N ALA A 247 -13.81 3.61 8.88
CA ALA A 247 -13.89 3.59 7.43
C ALA A 247 -14.86 2.51 6.89
N GLY A 248 -15.84 2.07 7.67
CA GLY A 248 -16.73 0.93 7.37
C GLY A 248 -17.51 1.04 6.05
N TYR A 249 -17.65 2.23 5.47
CA TYR A 249 -18.32 2.45 4.17
C TYR A 249 -17.35 2.81 3.05
N ILE A 250 -16.03 2.68 3.28
CA ILE A 250 -14.97 2.94 2.28
C ILE A 250 -14.47 1.59 1.75
N ASN A 251 -14.73 1.31 0.47
CA ASN A 251 -14.36 0.04 -0.16
C ASN A 251 -14.06 0.23 -1.65
N GLY A 252 -12.99 -0.39 -2.17
CA GLY A 252 -12.59 -0.33 -3.57
C GLY A 252 -12.00 1.03 -3.98
N THR A 253 -11.52 1.84 -3.03
CA THR A 253 -10.98 3.17 -3.30
C THR A 253 -9.46 3.22 -3.24
N ASP A 254 -8.91 4.25 -3.85
CA ASP A 254 -7.54 4.71 -3.63
C ASP A 254 -7.57 6.04 -2.88
N LEU A 255 -6.87 6.10 -1.76
CA LEU A 255 -6.67 7.32 -0.98
C LEU A 255 -5.28 7.90 -1.30
N LEU A 256 -5.24 9.04 -2.00
CA LEU A 256 -4.00 9.77 -2.25
C LEU A 256 -3.52 10.45 -0.95
N VAL A 257 -2.29 10.13 -0.53
CA VAL A 257 -1.59 10.75 0.61
C VAL A 257 -0.25 11.29 0.08
N ASP A 258 -0.34 12.32 -0.74
CA ASP A 258 0.70 12.81 -1.62
C ASP A 258 1.00 14.30 -1.46
N GLY A 259 0.45 14.95 -0.43
CA GLY A 259 0.57 16.38 -0.22
C GLY A 259 -0.02 17.23 -1.35
N GLY A 260 -1.01 16.69 -2.09
CA GLY A 260 -1.68 17.37 -3.20
C GLY A 260 -0.92 17.35 -4.52
N ASN A 261 0.12 16.52 -4.64
CA ASN A 261 0.97 16.47 -5.84
C ASN A 261 0.19 16.14 -7.12
N ILE A 262 -0.65 15.09 -7.10
CA ILE A 262 -1.44 14.69 -8.27
C ILE A 262 -2.48 15.76 -8.63
N ALA A 263 -3.15 16.34 -7.64
CA ALA A 263 -4.11 17.42 -7.88
C ALA A 263 -3.43 18.64 -8.52
N ALA A 264 -2.19 18.96 -8.13
CA ALA A 264 -1.41 20.02 -8.77
C ALA A 264 -1.01 19.69 -10.20
N GLN A 265 -0.62 18.46 -10.49
CA GLN A 265 -0.27 18.02 -11.85
C GLN A 265 -1.48 18.04 -12.80
N ASP A 266 -2.64 17.61 -12.31
CA ASP A 266 -3.83 17.48 -13.15
C ASP A 266 -4.57 18.83 -13.33
N PHE A 267 -4.56 19.71 -12.33
CA PHE A 267 -5.43 20.89 -12.29
C PHE A 267 -4.74 22.19 -11.85
N GLY A 268 -3.44 22.17 -11.54
CA GLY A 268 -2.73 23.34 -10.95
C GLY A 268 -2.77 24.61 -11.82
N GLU A 269 -2.87 24.45 -13.14
CA GLU A 269 -3.00 25.55 -14.09
C GLU A 269 -4.44 25.83 -14.53
N ALA A 270 -5.41 24.96 -14.16
CA ALA A 270 -6.77 25.02 -14.65
C ALA A 270 -7.60 26.13 -14.00
N VAL A 271 -7.22 26.59 -12.80
CA VAL A 271 -7.96 27.61 -12.02
C VAL A 271 -6.98 28.62 -11.42
N ASN A 272 -7.14 29.89 -11.82
CA ASN A 272 -6.40 31.01 -11.23
C ASN A 272 -7.27 31.72 -10.20
N LEU A 273 -7.13 31.36 -8.93
CA LEU A 273 -7.84 32.03 -7.84
C LEU A 273 -7.15 33.35 -7.46
N PRO A 274 -7.93 34.40 -7.14
CA PRO A 274 -7.33 35.64 -6.60
C PRO A 274 -6.59 35.33 -5.29
N PRO A 275 -5.53 36.06 -4.98
CA PRO A 275 -4.77 35.86 -3.74
C PRO A 275 -5.67 36.10 -2.53
N ILE A 276 -5.53 35.24 -1.52
CA ILE A 276 -6.23 35.40 -0.24
C ILE A 276 -5.66 36.63 0.44
N THR A 277 -6.43 37.73 0.45
CA THR A 277 -6.06 38.92 1.21
C THR A 277 -6.27 38.66 2.70
N GLN A 278 -5.18 38.74 3.48
CA GLN A 278 -5.31 38.67 4.93
C GLN A 278 -6.22 39.83 5.39
N PRO A 279 -7.20 39.59 6.32
CA PRO A 279 -7.93 40.66 6.91
C PRO A 279 -6.93 41.66 7.55
N ARG A 280 -7.05 42.94 7.20
CA ARG A 280 -6.27 43.99 7.87
C ARG A 280 -6.57 43.89 9.37
N ARG A 281 -5.55 43.65 10.19
CA ARG A 281 -5.66 43.69 11.65
C ARG A 281 -5.99 45.09 12.11
#